data_4957be4afde004b78ac21e0eabf0486e
#
_entry.id   4957be4afde004b78ac21e0eabf0486e
#
_cell.length_a   1.000
_cell.length_b   1.000
_cell.length_c   1.000
_cell.angle_alpha   90.00
_cell.angle_beta   90.00
_cell.angle_gamma   90.00
#
_symmetry.space_group_name_H-M   'P 1'
#
loop_
_entity.id
_entity.type
_entity.pdbx_description
1 polymer ?
#
loop_
_entity_poly.entity_id
_entity_poly.type
_entity_poly.pdbx_seq_one_letter_code
_entity_poly.pdbx_strand_id
1 'polypeptide(L)'
;MFDTYLRRWDLVPDGGPILSASGGVLPVTRHAQPAMLKVATCDEERRGNALMTWWNGNGAARVWLHDRDAVLLERACATPTLGELSAAGHDDDAIRIACDAVARLHAHRAPQPPATVPLRDWFHALLAHARDDGHDEVLRVSAATAQRLLAAPVDEAVLHGDIHHGNVLNFGDRGWLAIDPKGLHGERTFDYANLFCNPAHDLAVDRARFERRVALVADAAQIDRQRLLQWIVAWAGLSAVWSIDDGRTADTPLQVAMLAARSLGLK
;
A
#
# COMPACT_ATOMS: atom_id res chain seq x y z
N MET A 1 -8.09 -14.39 20.17
CA MET A 1 -7.71 -14.26 18.77
C MET A 1 -6.52 -15.18 18.44
N PHE A 2 -5.35 -15.02 19.06
CA PHE A 2 -4.12 -15.75 18.72
C PHE A 2 -4.03 -17.17 19.27
N ASP A 3 -4.63 -17.47 20.43
CA ASP A 3 -4.45 -18.73 21.19
C ASP A 3 -4.71 -20.01 20.41
N THR A 4 -5.70 -19.97 19.48
CA THR A 4 -6.02 -21.10 18.62
C THR A 4 -4.84 -21.44 17.72
N TYR A 5 -4.22 -20.43 17.10
CA TYR A 5 -3.11 -20.58 16.18
C TYR A 5 -1.79 -20.85 16.90
N LEU A 6 -1.57 -20.27 18.08
CA LEU A 6 -0.40 -20.59 18.91
C LEU A 6 -0.33 -22.07 19.20
N ARG A 7 -1.43 -22.69 19.63
CA ARG A 7 -1.50 -24.13 19.89
C ARG A 7 -1.43 -24.97 18.61
N ARG A 8 -2.20 -24.58 17.56
CA ARG A 8 -2.32 -25.37 16.33
C ARG A 8 -1.04 -25.42 15.53
N TRP A 9 -0.26 -24.34 15.53
CA TRP A 9 0.96 -24.21 14.72
C TRP A 9 2.25 -24.31 15.53
N ASP A 10 2.14 -24.67 16.83
CA ASP A 10 3.25 -24.79 17.76
C ASP A 10 4.11 -23.51 17.80
N LEU A 11 3.47 -22.39 18.12
CA LEU A 11 4.09 -21.08 18.16
C LEU A 11 4.30 -20.62 19.60
N VAL A 12 5.43 -19.99 19.85
CA VAL A 12 5.74 -19.34 21.13
C VAL A 12 5.70 -17.82 20.94
N PRO A 13 4.91 -17.07 21.73
CA PRO A 13 4.92 -15.61 21.68
C PRO A 13 6.32 -15.03 21.96
N ASP A 14 6.71 -14.04 21.18
CA ASP A 14 8.02 -13.37 21.24
C ASP A 14 7.89 -11.85 21.14
N GLY A 15 6.91 -11.32 21.85
CA GLY A 15 6.58 -9.90 21.93
C GLY A 15 5.12 -9.64 22.24
N GLY A 16 4.77 -8.37 22.35
CA GLY A 16 3.39 -7.94 22.54
C GLY A 16 2.58 -7.94 21.24
N PRO A 17 1.24 -8.15 21.31
CA PRO A 17 0.39 -8.07 20.12
C PRO A 17 0.20 -6.62 19.66
N ILE A 18 0.12 -6.44 18.35
CA ILE A 18 -0.31 -5.20 17.70
C ILE A 18 -1.74 -5.46 17.22
N LEU A 19 -2.69 -4.70 17.74
CA LEU A 19 -4.12 -4.87 17.45
C LEU A 19 -4.64 -3.70 16.60
N SER A 20 -5.54 -4.00 15.69
CA SER A 20 -6.31 -3.05 14.89
C SER A 20 -7.79 -3.45 14.88
N ALA A 21 -8.66 -2.60 14.31
CA ALA A 21 -10.07 -2.93 14.11
C ALA A 21 -10.27 -4.13 13.15
N SER A 22 -9.36 -4.32 12.22
CA SER A 22 -9.44 -5.33 11.14
C SER A 22 -8.70 -6.64 11.46
N GLY A 23 -7.97 -6.71 12.60
CA GLY A 23 -7.22 -7.91 12.97
C GLY A 23 -6.13 -7.66 13.99
N GLY A 24 -5.14 -8.55 14.01
CA GLY A 24 -3.99 -8.41 14.88
C GLY A 24 -2.77 -9.13 14.37
N VAL A 25 -1.61 -8.65 14.79
CA VAL A 25 -0.30 -9.23 14.48
C VAL A 25 0.42 -9.51 15.79
N LEU A 26 1.01 -10.68 15.91
CA LEU A 26 1.76 -11.11 17.08
C LEU A 26 3.15 -11.61 16.67
N PRO A 27 4.23 -11.02 17.20
CA PRO A 27 5.56 -11.59 17.07
C PRO A 27 5.61 -12.95 17.77
N VAL A 28 6.10 -13.96 17.06
CA VAL A 28 6.21 -15.33 17.56
C VAL A 28 7.52 -15.96 17.12
N THR A 29 7.88 -17.08 17.74
CA THR A 29 8.88 -18.01 17.21
C THR A 29 8.24 -19.35 16.87
N ARG A 30 8.74 -20.00 15.84
CA ARG A 30 8.43 -21.38 15.48
C ARG A 30 9.72 -22.15 15.27
N HIS A 31 9.95 -23.22 16.05
CA HIS A 31 11.21 -23.99 16.02
C HIS A 31 12.45 -23.06 16.11
N ALA A 32 12.41 -22.11 17.05
CA ALA A 32 13.41 -21.05 17.25
C ALA A 32 13.61 -20.05 16.08
N GLN A 33 12.78 -20.11 15.05
CA GLN A 33 12.82 -19.14 13.95
C GLN A 33 11.82 -18.00 14.20
N PRO A 34 12.25 -16.72 14.12
CA PRO A 34 11.35 -15.57 14.27
C PRO A 34 10.30 -15.52 13.16
N ALA A 35 9.06 -15.31 13.55
CA ALA A 35 7.91 -15.21 12.65
C ALA A 35 6.92 -14.14 13.11
N MET A 36 5.96 -13.80 12.26
CA MET A 36 4.81 -12.94 12.56
C MET A 36 3.52 -13.71 12.31
N LEU A 37 2.73 -13.88 13.35
CA LEU A 37 1.37 -14.42 13.24
C LEU A 37 0.40 -13.26 12.99
N LYS A 38 -0.21 -13.22 11.80
CA LYS A 38 -1.28 -12.27 11.46
C LYS A 38 -2.62 -12.99 11.46
N VAL A 39 -3.62 -12.43 12.17
CA VAL A 39 -4.99 -12.95 12.24
C VAL A 39 -5.95 -11.88 11.77
N ALA A 40 -6.71 -12.19 10.74
CA ALA A 40 -7.71 -11.33 10.11
C ALA A 40 -9.08 -11.48 10.81
N THR A 41 -9.79 -10.36 10.97
CA THR A 41 -11.18 -10.35 11.47
C THR A 41 -12.19 -9.87 10.43
N CYS A 42 -11.72 -9.32 9.29
CA CYS A 42 -12.56 -8.86 8.19
C CYS A 42 -12.12 -9.47 6.85
N ASP A 43 -12.99 -9.35 5.84
CA ASP A 43 -12.73 -9.95 4.52
C ASP A 43 -11.61 -9.27 3.75
N GLU A 44 -11.35 -7.99 3.99
CA GLU A 44 -10.20 -7.28 3.39
C GLU A 44 -8.88 -7.92 3.81
N GLU A 45 -8.70 -8.14 5.11
CA GLU A 45 -7.49 -8.77 5.64
C GLU A 45 -7.35 -10.24 5.19
N ARG A 46 -8.48 -10.96 5.06
CA ARG A 46 -8.48 -12.33 4.50
C ARG A 46 -8.01 -12.35 3.04
N ARG A 47 -8.46 -11.38 2.24
CA ARG A 47 -7.99 -11.23 0.85
C ARG A 47 -6.49 -10.92 0.81
N GLY A 48 -6.03 -10.01 1.65
CA GLY A 48 -4.62 -9.70 1.80
C GLY A 48 -3.78 -10.95 2.15
N ASN A 49 -4.23 -11.74 3.12
CA ASN A 49 -3.58 -13.00 3.50
C ASN A 49 -3.53 -14.01 2.33
N ALA A 50 -4.61 -14.13 1.55
CA ALA A 50 -4.64 -15.00 0.39
C ALA A 50 -3.67 -14.53 -0.70
N LEU A 51 -3.56 -13.21 -0.91
CA LEU A 51 -2.62 -12.63 -1.87
C LEU A 51 -1.16 -12.83 -1.44
N MET A 52 -0.85 -12.66 -0.16
CA MET A 52 0.48 -12.99 0.39
C MET A 52 0.84 -14.45 0.13
N THR A 53 -0.11 -15.35 0.32
CA THR A 53 0.06 -16.79 0.05
C THR A 53 0.29 -17.06 -1.44
N TRP A 54 -0.40 -16.36 -2.33
CA TRP A 54 -0.25 -16.47 -3.76
C TRP A 54 1.10 -15.98 -4.27
N TRP A 55 1.60 -14.84 -3.78
CA TRP A 55 2.95 -14.35 -4.10
C TRP A 55 4.04 -15.26 -3.54
N ASN A 56 3.79 -15.91 -2.43
CA ASN A 56 4.66 -16.92 -1.81
C ASN A 56 6.15 -16.53 -1.78
N GLY A 57 6.43 -15.33 -1.34
CA GLY A 57 7.79 -14.82 -1.22
C GLY A 57 8.36 -14.13 -2.46
N ASN A 58 7.60 -14.03 -3.55
CA ASN A 58 8.01 -13.29 -4.76
C ASN A 58 7.58 -11.83 -4.66
N GLY A 59 8.51 -10.95 -4.27
CA GLY A 59 8.23 -9.54 -4.01
C GLY A 59 7.53 -9.26 -2.68
N ALA A 60 6.92 -10.24 -2.04
CA ALA A 60 6.27 -10.17 -0.73
C ALA A 60 6.95 -11.08 0.30
N ALA A 61 6.70 -10.85 1.60
CA ALA A 61 7.16 -11.73 2.66
C ALA A 61 6.65 -13.17 2.47
N ARG A 62 7.47 -14.15 2.83
CA ARG A 62 7.12 -15.56 2.67
C ARG A 62 6.06 -15.97 3.69
N VAL A 63 5.06 -16.69 3.24
CA VAL A 63 4.07 -17.36 4.08
C VAL A 63 4.55 -18.77 4.40
N TRP A 64 4.73 -19.06 5.68
CA TRP A 64 5.14 -20.40 6.14
C TRP A 64 3.93 -21.31 6.38
N LEU A 65 2.87 -20.75 6.96
CA LEU A 65 1.61 -21.44 7.21
C LEU A 65 0.44 -20.48 6.92
N HIS A 66 -0.67 -21.03 6.49
CA HIS A 66 -1.89 -20.27 6.28
C HIS A 66 -3.14 -21.07 6.65
N ASP A 67 -4.16 -20.35 7.00
CA ASP A 67 -5.53 -20.79 7.20
C ASP A 67 -6.46 -19.71 6.61
N ARG A 68 -7.78 -19.91 6.67
CA ARG A 68 -8.76 -18.91 6.20
C ARG A 68 -8.54 -17.54 6.83
N ASP A 69 -8.33 -17.50 8.16
CA ASP A 69 -8.29 -16.26 8.92
C ASP A 69 -6.88 -15.88 9.38
N ALA A 70 -5.86 -16.67 9.12
CA ALA A 70 -4.52 -16.40 9.62
C ALA A 70 -3.40 -16.81 8.66
N VAL A 71 -2.29 -16.08 8.74
CA VAL A 71 -1.03 -16.44 8.10
C VAL A 71 0.12 -16.35 9.10
N LEU A 72 1.08 -17.26 8.96
CA LEU A 72 2.36 -17.17 9.61
C LEU A 72 3.39 -16.71 8.58
N LEU A 73 3.92 -15.52 8.78
CA LEU A 73 4.88 -14.88 7.89
C LEU A 73 6.29 -14.99 8.47
N GLU A 74 7.30 -14.99 7.61
CA GLU A 74 8.66 -14.65 8.04
C GLU A 74 8.68 -13.26 8.68
N ARG A 75 9.59 -13.02 9.63
CA ARG A 75 9.72 -11.73 10.32
C ARG A 75 10.79 -10.88 9.65
N ALA A 76 10.48 -9.61 9.42
CA ALA A 76 11.45 -8.63 8.97
C ALA A 76 12.56 -8.39 9.99
N CYS A 77 13.72 -7.97 9.53
CA CYS A 77 14.84 -7.56 10.38
C CYS A 77 14.56 -6.20 11.03
N ALA A 78 15.05 -6.02 12.26
CA ALA A 78 15.10 -4.71 12.90
C ALA A 78 16.24 -3.89 12.28
N THR A 79 15.96 -3.19 11.19
CA THR A 79 16.91 -2.31 10.48
C THR A 79 16.23 -0.98 10.22
N PRO A 80 16.94 0.06 9.74
CA PRO A 80 16.26 1.28 9.35
C PRO A 80 15.11 0.99 8.39
N THR A 81 13.93 1.52 8.69
CA THR A 81 12.75 1.46 7.83
C THR A 81 12.93 2.41 6.65
N LEU A 82 12.12 2.25 5.58
CA LEU A 82 12.14 3.22 4.47
C LEU A 82 11.75 4.63 4.94
N GLY A 83 10.88 4.74 5.95
CA GLY A 83 10.52 6.01 6.56
C GLY A 83 11.70 6.68 7.25
N GLU A 84 12.50 5.92 8.02
CA GLU A 84 13.72 6.42 8.66
C GLU A 84 14.80 6.79 7.64
N LEU A 85 14.96 6.03 6.56
CA LEU A 85 15.85 6.39 5.45
C LEU A 85 15.42 7.72 4.81
N SER A 86 14.13 7.90 4.54
CA SER A 86 13.60 9.16 3.98
C SER A 86 13.84 10.35 4.92
N ALA A 87 13.60 10.17 6.21
CA ALA A 87 13.83 11.21 7.23
C ALA A 87 15.33 11.56 7.39
N ALA A 88 16.21 10.58 7.20
CA ALA A 88 17.67 10.77 7.25
C ALA A 88 18.27 11.40 5.97
N GLY A 89 17.44 11.75 4.98
CA GLY A 89 17.88 12.35 3.71
C GLY A 89 18.16 11.36 2.57
N HIS A 90 17.90 10.06 2.79
CA HIS A 90 18.02 8.99 1.80
C HIS A 90 16.68 8.66 1.11
N ASP A 91 15.90 9.70 0.81
CA ASP A 91 14.57 9.55 0.24
C ASP A 91 14.57 8.86 -1.14
N ASP A 92 15.51 9.23 -1.98
CA ASP A 92 15.63 8.67 -3.33
C ASP A 92 15.91 7.15 -3.29
N ASP A 93 16.71 6.69 -2.33
CA ASP A 93 17.01 5.28 -2.14
C ASP A 93 15.77 4.54 -1.60
N ALA A 94 15.05 5.14 -0.64
CA ALA A 94 13.82 4.56 -0.12
C ALA A 94 12.76 4.39 -1.22
N ILE A 95 12.61 5.37 -2.10
CA ILE A 95 11.66 5.29 -3.24
C ILE A 95 12.10 4.25 -4.27
N ARG A 96 13.39 4.17 -4.63
CA ARG A 96 13.88 3.10 -5.54
C ARG A 96 13.61 1.72 -4.98
N ILE A 97 13.90 1.51 -3.70
CA ILE A 97 13.63 0.24 -3.01
C ILE A 97 12.13 -0.12 -3.07
N ALA A 98 11.25 0.84 -2.80
CA ALA A 98 9.81 0.63 -2.90
C ALA A 98 9.39 0.28 -4.35
N CYS A 99 9.90 1.00 -5.34
CA CYS A 99 9.63 0.70 -6.76
C CYS A 99 10.10 -0.70 -7.16
N ASP A 100 11.28 -1.12 -6.72
CA ASP A 100 11.82 -2.46 -7.00
C ASP A 100 10.96 -3.57 -6.36
N ALA A 101 10.45 -3.34 -5.14
CA ALA A 101 9.55 -4.29 -4.48
C ALA A 101 8.23 -4.43 -5.26
N VAL A 102 7.63 -3.29 -5.66
CA VAL A 102 6.38 -3.27 -6.45
C VAL A 102 6.59 -3.93 -7.83
N ALA A 103 7.69 -3.65 -8.51
CA ALA A 103 7.99 -4.26 -9.81
C ALA A 103 8.02 -5.80 -9.72
N ARG A 104 8.59 -6.36 -8.63
CA ARG A 104 8.60 -7.81 -8.38
C ARG A 104 7.19 -8.37 -8.14
N LEU A 105 6.33 -7.65 -7.40
CA LEU A 105 4.93 -8.05 -7.22
C LEU A 105 4.19 -8.10 -8.55
N HIS A 106 4.32 -7.06 -9.38
CA HIS A 106 3.67 -6.98 -10.69
C HIS A 106 4.23 -7.98 -11.71
N ALA A 107 5.48 -8.40 -11.56
CA ALA A 107 6.08 -9.42 -12.42
C ALA A 107 5.58 -10.84 -12.11
N HIS A 108 4.92 -11.07 -10.98
CA HIS A 108 4.43 -12.39 -10.60
C HIS A 108 3.33 -12.89 -11.57
N ARG A 109 3.46 -14.12 -12.02
CA ARG A 109 2.60 -14.74 -13.05
C ARG A 109 2.18 -16.16 -12.66
N ALA A 110 1.80 -16.36 -11.38
CA ALA A 110 1.22 -17.65 -10.98
C ALA A 110 -0.10 -17.91 -11.72
N PRO A 111 -0.52 -19.19 -11.85
CA PRO A 111 -1.58 -19.58 -12.79
C PRO A 111 -2.90 -18.85 -12.58
N GLN A 112 -3.28 -18.54 -11.35
CA GLN A 112 -4.53 -17.83 -11.06
C GLN A 112 -4.43 -17.07 -9.74
N PRO A 113 -4.67 -15.75 -9.73
CA PRO A 113 -4.70 -14.99 -8.48
C PRO A 113 -5.94 -15.37 -7.64
N PRO A 114 -5.90 -15.15 -6.32
CA PRO A 114 -7.09 -15.24 -5.48
C PRO A 114 -8.09 -14.15 -5.88
N ALA A 115 -9.31 -14.21 -5.30
CA ALA A 115 -10.30 -13.16 -5.49
C ALA A 115 -9.74 -11.80 -5.06
N THR A 116 -9.88 -10.79 -5.91
CA THR A 116 -9.43 -9.41 -5.72
C THR A 116 -10.60 -8.46 -5.89
N VAL A 117 -10.48 -7.23 -5.38
CA VAL A 117 -11.47 -6.17 -5.56
C VAL A 117 -11.02 -5.27 -6.71
N PRO A 118 -11.88 -5.01 -7.71
CA PRO A 118 -11.58 -4.06 -8.77
C PRO A 118 -11.38 -2.65 -8.22
N LEU A 119 -10.44 -1.88 -8.78
CA LEU A 119 -10.23 -0.48 -8.38
C LEU A 119 -11.49 0.37 -8.47
N ARG A 120 -12.41 0.07 -9.39
CA ARG A 120 -13.71 0.75 -9.49
C ARG A 120 -14.51 0.68 -8.19
N ASP A 121 -14.52 -0.49 -7.56
CA ASP A 121 -15.24 -0.70 -6.29
C ASP A 121 -14.47 -0.08 -5.12
N TRP A 122 -13.14 -0.09 -5.19
CA TRP A 122 -12.26 0.53 -4.19
C TRP A 122 -12.43 2.05 -4.11
N PHE A 123 -12.68 2.70 -5.24
CA PHE A 123 -12.91 4.14 -5.34
C PHE A 123 -14.33 4.60 -4.97
N HIS A 124 -15.22 3.69 -4.53
CA HIS A 124 -16.61 3.99 -4.24
C HIS A 124 -16.80 5.20 -3.31
N ALA A 125 -16.02 5.29 -2.22
CA ALA A 125 -16.13 6.38 -1.24
C ALA A 125 -15.89 7.76 -1.88
N LEU A 126 -14.81 7.94 -2.63
CA LEU A 126 -14.52 9.19 -3.34
C LEU A 126 -15.59 9.53 -4.36
N LEU A 127 -16.06 8.55 -5.13
CA LEU A 127 -17.06 8.75 -6.17
C LEU A 127 -18.46 9.07 -5.59
N ALA A 128 -18.79 8.54 -4.42
CA ALA A 128 -20.01 8.87 -3.68
C ALA A 128 -19.92 10.29 -3.09
N HIS A 129 -18.83 10.60 -2.39
CA HIS A 129 -18.60 11.92 -1.78
C HIS A 129 -18.71 13.06 -2.80
N ALA A 130 -18.21 12.87 -4.01
CA ALA A 130 -18.26 13.89 -5.06
C ALA A 130 -19.69 14.13 -5.64
N ARG A 131 -20.66 13.25 -5.37
CA ARG A 131 -22.07 13.42 -5.77
C ARG A 131 -22.88 14.24 -4.78
N ASP A 132 -22.45 14.27 -3.52
CA ASP A 132 -23.17 14.89 -2.41
C ASP A 132 -22.84 16.38 -2.25
N ASP A 133 -22.73 17.15 -3.36
CA ASP A 133 -22.47 18.61 -3.40
C ASP A 133 -21.34 19.10 -2.47
N GLY A 134 -20.36 18.26 -2.22
CA GLY A 134 -19.15 18.61 -1.48
C GLY A 134 -18.45 19.78 -2.18
N HIS A 135 -18.37 20.92 -1.50
CA HIS A 135 -17.79 22.17 -2.03
C HIS A 135 -16.27 22.12 -2.17
N ASP A 136 -15.62 21.00 -1.84
CA ASP A 136 -14.16 20.86 -1.97
C ASP A 136 -13.78 20.59 -3.43
N GLU A 137 -13.20 21.61 -4.06
CA GLU A 137 -12.78 21.55 -5.46
C GLU A 137 -11.71 20.48 -5.70
N VAL A 138 -10.83 20.25 -4.72
CA VAL A 138 -9.78 19.23 -4.82
C VAL A 138 -10.40 17.85 -4.90
N LEU A 139 -11.41 17.55 -4.08
CA LEU A 139 -12.10 16.27 -4.11
C LEU A 139 -12.90 16.07 -5.40
N ARG A 140 -13.52 17.14 -5.95
CA ARG A 140 -14.20 17.07 -7.25
C ARG A 140 -13.22 16.77 -8.40
N VAL A 141 -12.05 17.42 -8.42
CA VAL A 141 -10.99 17.16 -9.40
C VAL A 141 -10.46 15.75 -9.25
N SER A 142 -10.27 15.28 -8.01
CA SER A 142 -9.81 13.92 -7.73
C SER A 142 -10.80 12.86 -8.21
N ALA A 143 -12.10 13.04 -7.93
CA ALA A 143 -13.15 12.13 -8.38
C ALA A 143 -13.28 12.10 -9.91
N ALA A 144 -13.27 13.26 -10.57
CA ALA A 144 -13.32 13.33 -12.02
C ALA A 144 -12.10 12.68 -12.67
N THR A 145 -10.93 12.80 -12.05
CA THR A 145 -9.70 12.16 -12.51
C THR A 145 -9.79 10.65 -12.31
N ALA A 146 -10.23 10.17 -11.15
CA ALA A 146 -10.47 8.75 -10.88
C ALA A 146 -11.44 8.14 -11.89
N GLN A 147 -12.57 8.80 -12.18
CA GLN A 147 -13.54 8.32 -13.18
C GLN A 147 -12.91 8.10 -14.57
N ARG A 148 -12.07 9.04 -15.04
CA ARG A 148 -11.38 8.91 -16.32
C ARG A 148 -10.39 7.75 -16.33
N LEU A 149 -9.60 7.61 -15.24
CA LEU A 149 -8.63 6.52 -15.10
C LEU A 149 -9.32 5.14 -15.10
N LEU A 150 -10.38 5.01 -14.31
CA LEU A 150 -11.15 3.78 -14.16
C LEU A 150 -11.96 3.40 -15.42
N ALA A 151 -12.28 4.39 -16.28
CA ALA A 151 -12.97 4.14 -17.54
C ALA A 151 -12.01 3.66 -18.66
N ALA A 152 -10.73 3.94 -18.56
CA ALA A 152 -9.72 3.58 -19.55
C ALA A 152 -8.42 3.11 -18.87
N PRO A 153 -8.45 1.95 -18.17
CA PRO A 153 -7.28 1.42 -17.49
C PRO A 153 -6.20 1.00 -18.51
N VAL A 154 -4.94 1.15 -18.11
CA VAL A 154 -3.77 0.74 -18.89
C VAL A 154 -2.93 -0.19 -18.04
N ASP A 155 -2.42 -1.28 -18.63
CA ASP A 155 -1.51 -2.21 -17.97
C ASP A 155 -2.04 -2.72 -16.62
N GLU A 156 -3.16 -3.45 -16.68
CA GLU A 156 -3.81 -4.00 -15.49
C GLU A 156 -3.03 -5.16 -14.90
N ALA A 157 -2.98 -5.20 -13.57
CA ALA A 157 -2.29 -6.21 -12.77
C ALA A 157 -3.04 -6.52 -11.47
N VAL A 158 -2.62 -7.57 -10.80
CA VAL A 158 -2.92 -7.78 -9.38
C VAL A 158 -2.09 -6.78 -8.57
N LEU A 159 -2.77 -6.01 -7.74
CA LEU A 159 -2.19 -4.90 -7.01
C LEU A 159 -2.06 -5.23 -5.53
N HIS A 160 -1.04 -4.66 -4.92
CA HIS A 160 -0.91 -4.62 -3.47
C HIS A 160 -2.02 -3.78 -2.84
N GLY A 161 -2.23 -2.60 -3.37
CA GLY A 161 -3.32 -1.70 -2.98
C GLY A 161 -2.99 -0.74 -1.85
N ASP A 162 -1.85 -0.92 -1.16
CA ASP A 162 -1.44 -0.08 -0.03
C ASP A 162 0.10 0.01 0.10
N ILE A 163 0.79 0.28 -0.99
CA ILE A 163 2.25 0.45 -0.96
C ILE A 163 2.62 1.78 -0.33
N HIS A 164 3.34 1.71 0.77
CA HIS A 164 3.97 2.84 1.43
C HIS A 164 5.21 2.40 2.23
N HIS A 165 5.94 3.36 2.80
CA HIS A 165 7.19 3.14 3.50
C HIS A 165 7.11 2.13 4.67
N GLY A 166 5.94 1.94 5.27
CA GLY A 166 5.70 0.98 6.34
C GLY A 166 5.33 -0.42 5.86
N ASN A 167 4.97 -0.59 4.58
CA ASN A 167 4.55 -1.87 4.01
C ASN A 167 5.62 -2.51 3.11
N VAL A 168 6.83 -1.95 3.06
CA VAL A 168 8.01 -2.55 2.43
C VAL A 168 9.12 -2.63 3.48
N LEU A 169 9.44 -3.83 3.92
CA LEU A 169 10.36 -4.10 5.03
C LEU A 169 11.59 -4.86 4.57
N ASN A 170 12.67 -4.77 5.34
CA ASN A 170 13.92 -5.48 5.08
C ASN A 170 13.90 -6.89 5.69
N PHE A 171 14.22 -7.91 4.89
CA PHE A 171 14.28 -9.31 5.29
C PHE A 171 15.70 -9.89 5.15
N GLY A 172 16.72 -9.07 5.41
CA GLY A 172 18.12 -9.48 5.36
C GLY A 172 18.55 -9.88 3.93
N ASP A 173 19.08 -11.10 3.79
CA ASP A 173 19.58 -11.63 2.50
C ASP A 173 18.48 -11.70 1.42
N ARG A 174 17.21 -11.68 1.80
CA ARG A 174 16.08 -11.66 0.86
C ARG A 174 15.77 -10.24 0.36
N GLY A 175 16.40 -9.22 0.92
CA GLY A 175 16.19 -7.82 0.57
C GLY A 175 14.86 -7.27 1.08
N TRP A 176 14.36 -6.25 0.39
CA TRP A 176 13.13 -5.56 0.75
C TRP A 176 11.91 -6.23 0.11
N LEU A 177 10.90 -6.53 0.92
CA LEU A 177 9.71 -7.26 0.52
C LEU A 177 8.45 -6.57 1.06
N ALA A 178 7.37 -6.66 0.29
CA ALA A 178 6.09 -6.12 0.68
C ALA A 178 5.35 -7.00 1.71
N ILE A 179 4.53 -6.34 2.52
CA ILE A 179 3.61 -6.96 3.50
C ILE A 179 2.27 -6.25 3.44
N ASP A 180 1.23 -6.87 3.97
CA ASP A 180 -0.09 -6.26 4.25
C ASP A 180 -0.86 -5.72 3.03
N PRO A 181 -1.02 -6.49 1.94
CA PRO A 181 -1.77 -6.05 0.77
C PRO A 181 -3.28 -6.04 1.01
N LYS A 182 -4.00 -5.23 0.21
CA LYS A 182 -5.47 -5.13 0.22
C LYS A 182 -6.15 -6.08 -0.77
N GLY A 183 -5.39 -6.65 -1.70
CA GLY A 183 -5.92 -7.60 -2.68
C GLY A 183 -6.78 -6.94 -3.74
N LEU A 184 -6.21 -6.02 -4.49
CA LEU A 184 -6.91 -5.27 -5.53
C LEU A 184 -6.52 -5.76 -6.94
N HIS A 185 -7.29 -5.34 -7.95
CA HIS A 185 -7.00 -5.52 -9.35
C HIS A 185 -7.29 -4.25 -10.14
N GLY A 186 -6.39 -3.87 -11.03
CA GLY A 186 -6.53 -2.73 -11.90
C GLY A 186 -5.19 -2.23 -12.43
N GLU A 187 -5.12 -0.96 -12.81
CA GLU A 187 -3.91 -0.39 -13.39
C GLU A 187 -2.75 -0.33 -12.41
N ARG A 188 -1.60 -0.91 -12.81
CA ARG A 188 -0.41 -1.03 -11.94
C ARG A 188 0.14 0.29 -11.43
N THR A 189 -0.10 1.41 -12.13
CA THR A 189 0.32 2.74 -11.71
C THR A 189 -0.26 3.15 -10.36
N PHE A 190 -1.44 2.64 -10.02
CA PHE A 190 -2.11 2.90 -8.75
C PHE A 190 -1.24 2.55 -7.53
N ASP A 191 -0.50 1.44 -7.55
CA ASP A 191 0.30 0.98 -6.41
C ASP A 191 1.41 1.97 -6.02
N TYR A 192 1.83 2.85 -6.91
CA TYR A 192 2.86 3.84 -6.61
C TYR A 192 2.31 5.13 -5.99
N ALA A 193 1.00 5.38 -6.09
CA ALA A 193 0.41 6.67 -5.71
C ALA A 193 0.48 6.95 -4.20
N ASN A 194 0.32 5.92 -3.35
CA ASN A 194 0.38 6.09 -1.90
C ASN A 194 1.76 6.49 -1.37
N LEU A 195 2.84 6.22 -2.09
CA LEU A 195 4.19 6.65 -1.71
C LEU A 195 4.29 8.17 -1.53
N PHE A 196 3.45 8.93 -2.22
CA PHE A 196 3.49 10.40 -2.20
C PHE A 196 2.84 11.03 -0.98
N CYS A 197 1.97 10.32 -0.26
CA CYS A 197 1.40 10.77 1.01
C CYS A 197 2.21 10.31 2.23
N ASN A 198 3.37 9.68 2.02
CA ASN A 198 4.19 9.05 3.04
C ASN A 198 5.67 9.52 2.94
N PRO A 199 6.51 9.33 4.02
CA PRO A 199 6.14 8.72 5.31
C PRO A 199 5.51 9.69 6.30
N ALA A 200 5.73 11.00 6.19
CA ALA A 200 5.28 12.04 7.11
C ALA A 200 4.83 13.28 6.34
N HIS A 201 3.98 14.10 6.97
CA HIS A 201 3.35 15.27 6.36
C HIS A 201 4.37 16.23 5.73
N ASP A 202 5.33 16.69 6.52
CA ASP A 202 6.37 17.66 6.12
C ASP A 202 7.19 17.18 4.91
N LEU A 203 7.45 15.87 4.84
CA LEU A 203 8.16 15.25 3.73
C LEU A 203 7.26 15.08 2.48
N ALA A 204 5.98 14.77 2.69
CA ALA A 204 5.02 14.53 1.61
C ALA A 204 4.65 15.83 0.88
N VAL A 205 4.54 16.95 1.60
CA VAL A 205 4.11 18.24 1.04
C VAL A 205 5.26 19.14 0.56
N ASP A 206 6.52 18.73 0.76
CA ASP A 206 7.66 19.44 0.19
C ASP A 206 7.64 19.35 -1.34
N ARG A 207 7.46 20.50 -1.99
CA ARG A 207 7.31 20.58 -3.45
C ARG A 207 8.53 20.05 -4.22
N ALA A 208 9.73 20.38 -3.78
CA ALA A 208 10.94 19.97 -4.47
C ALA A 208 11.13 18.46 -4.39
N ARG A 209 10.86 17.88 -3.21
CA ARG A 209 10.85 16.43 -3.00
C ARG A 209 9.76 15.74 -3.81
N PHE A 210 8.54 16.28 -3.82
CA PHE A 210 7.43 15.75 -4.61
C PHE A 210 7.80 15.63 -6.11
N GLU A 211 8.30 16.70 -6.72
CA GLU A 211 8.68 16.70 -8.14
C GLU A 211 9.83 15.71 -8.42
N ARG A 212 10.80 15.61 -7.51
CA ARG A 212 11.90 14.66 -7.64
C ARG A 212 11.39 13.21 -7.54
N ARG A 213 10.49 12.91 -6.59
CA ARG A 213 9.85 11.59 -6.48
C ARG A 213 9.05 11.24 -7.71
N VAL A 214 8.29 12.18 -8.28
CA VAL A 214 7.53 11.93 -9.53
C VAL A 214 8.47 11.52 -10.67
N ALA A 215 9.58 12.21 -10.86
CA ALA A 215 10.54 11.86 -11.90
C ALA A 215 11.17 10.47 -11.63
N LEU A 216 11.55 10.21 -10.38
CA LEU A 216 12.18 8.97 -9.97
C LEU A 216 11.26 7.76 -10.12
N VAL A 217 10.00 7.86 -9.67
CA VAL A 217 9.02 6.76 -9.79
C VAL A 217 8.66 6.52 -11.25
N ALA A 218 8.44 7.58 -12.04
CA ALA A 218 8.13 7.45 -13.46
C ALA A 218 9.25 6.71 -14.21
N ASP A 219 10.51 7.04 -13.92
CA ASP A 219 11.68 6.37 -14.52
C ASP A 219 11.82 4.93 -14.00
N ALA A 220 11.87 4.72 -12.68
CA ALA A 220 12.10 3.39 -12.10
C ALA A 220 11.00 2.37 -12.45
N ALA A 221 9.74 2.80 -12.46
CA ALA A 221 8.61 1.95 -12.78
C ALA A 221 8.25 1.92 -14.28
N GLN A 222 8.94 2.71 -15.13
CA GLN A 222 8.65 2.86 -16.56
C GLN A 222 7.17 3.22 -16.79
N ILE A 223 6.71 4.28 -16.11
CA ILE A 223 5.34 4.78 -16.14
C ILE A 223 5.33 6.18 -16.76
N ASP A 224 4.31 6.47 -17.57
CA ASP A 224 4.08 7.83 -18.06
C ASP A 224 3.90 8.81 -16.89
N ARG A 225 4.66 9.91 -16.90
CA ARG A 225 4.65 10.90 -15.82
C ARG A 225 3.29 11.53 -15.59
N GLN A 226 2.53 11.80 -16.65
CA GLN A 226 1.20 12.40 -16.51
C GLN A 226 0.22 11.39 -15.93
N ARG A 227 0.32 10.13 -16.34
CA ARG A 227 -0.49 9.04 -15.81
C ARG A 227 -0.25 8.83 -14.32
N LEU A 228 1.02 8.86 -13.89
CA LEU A 228 1.38 8.78 -12.47
C LEU A 228 0.77 9.94 -11.68
N LEU A 229 0.92 11.19 -12.16
CA LEU A 229 0.34 12.36 -11.51
C LEU A 229 -1.19 12.25 -11.40
N GLN A 230 -1.88 11.75 -12.43
CA GLN A 230 -3.32 11.52 -12.38
C GLN A 230 -3.69 10.50 -11.29
N TRP A 231 -2.95 9.40 -11.18
CA TRP A 231 -3.19 8.42 -10.11
C TRP A 231 -2.89 8.97 -8.71
N ILE A 232 -1.88 9.85 -8.57
CA ILE A 232 -1.62 10.55 -7.31
C ILE A 232 -2.80 11.44 -6.93
N VAL A 233 -3.35 12.24 -7.87
CA VAL A 233 -4.55 13.06 -7.63
C VAL A 233 -5.71 12.19 -7.18
N ALA A 234 -6.00 11.10 -7.91
CA ALA A 234 -7.12 10.22 -7.62
C ALA A 234 -6.96 9.54 -6.25
N TRP A 235 -5.79 8.93 -5.99
CA TRP A 235 -5.52 8.22 -4.76
C TRP A 235 -5.52 9.15 -3.53
N ALA A 236 -4.89 10.31 -3.64
CA ALA A 236 -4.85 11.29 -2.55
C ALA A 236 -6.25 11.81 -2.22
N GLY A 237 -7.11 12.04 -3.22
CA GLY A 237 -8.52 12.36 -2.99
C GLY A 237 -9.27 11.26 -2.25
N LEU A 238 -9.07 9.99 -2.61
CA LEU A 238 -9.64 8.85 -1.90
C LEU A 238 -9.16 8.76 -0.45
N SER A 239 -7.87 8.93 -0.22
CA SER A 239 -7.27 8.95 1.12
C SER A 239 -7.79 10.11 1.96
N ALA A 240 -8.06 11.27 1.35
CA ALA A 240 -8.66 12.41 2.03
C ALA A 240 -10.10 12.10 2.49
N VAL A 241 -10.91 11.50 1.63
CA VAL A 241 -12.29 11.08 1.98
C VAL A 241 -12.27 10.09 3.14
N TRP A 242 -11.44 9.05 3.09
CA TRP A 242 -11.31 8.10 4.20
C TRP A 242 -10.88 8.78 5.52
N SER A 243 -9.97 9.77 5.44
CA SER A 243 -9.58 10.53 6.64
C SER A 243 -10.75 11.33 7.22
N ILE A 244 -11.55 11.96 6.37
CA ILE A 244 -12.75 12.74 6.76
C ILE A 244 -13.79 11.80 7.38
N ASP A 245 -14.09 10.67 6.74
CA ASP A 245 -15.07 9.68 7.23
C ASP A 245 -14.68 9.11 8.59
N ASP A 246 -13.38 8.95 8.84
CA ASP A 246 -12.81 8.51 10.13
C ASP A 246 -12.70 9.65 11.17
N GLY A 247 -13.12 10.88 10.86
CA GLY A 247 -13.00 12.05 11.73
C GLY A 247 -11.56 12.51 11.95
N ARG A 248 -10.63 12.17 11.05
CA ARG A 248 -9.22 12.57 11.08
C ARG A 248 -8.96 13.76 10.14
N THR A 249 -7.82 14.45 10.32
CA THR A 249 -7.39 15.51 9.40
C THR A 249 -7.01 14.92 8.03
N ALA A 250 -7.40 15.61 6.95
CA ALA A 250 -7.08 15.25 5.58
C ALA A 250 -5.99 16.15 4.95
N ASP A 251 -5.24 16.88 5.79
CA ASP A 251 -4.30 17.92 5.31
C ASP A 251 -3.25 17.36 4.36
N THR A 252 -2.63 16.23 4.71
CA THR A 252 -1.59 15.62 3.88
C THR A 252 -2.13 15.19 2.52
N PRO A 253 -3.16 14.35 2.42
CA PRO A 253 -3.64 13.90 1.12
C PRO A 253 -4.22 15.04 0.28
N LEU A 254 -4.93 16.03 0.86
CA LEU A 254 -5.42 17.18 0.12
C LEU A 254 -4.27 18.01 -0.47
N GLN A 255 -3.22 18.29 0.30
CA GLN A 255 -2.06 19.03 -0.21
C GLN A 255 -1.30 18.26 -1.30
N VAL A 256 -1.15 16.95 -1.16
CA VAL A 256 -0.53 16.10 -2.19
C VAL A 256 -1.38 16.08 -3.48
N ALA A 257 -2.71 15.98 -3.36
CA ALA A 257 -3.61 16.08 -4.51
C ALA A 257 -3.45 17.42 -5.23
N MET A 258 -3.37 18.54 -4.48
CA MET A 258 -3.13 19.88 -5.05
C MET A 258 -1.77 19.99 -5.74
N LEU A 259 -0.69 19.44 -5.17
CA LEU A 259 0.63 19.43 -5.80
C LEU A 259 0.58 18.70 -7.14
N ALA A 260 -0.01 17.51 -7.16
CA ALA A 260 -0.16 16.71 -8.37
C ALA A 260 -1.05 17.39 -9.42
N ALA A 261 -2.19 17.98 -9.01
CA ALA A 261 -3.09 18.71 -9.91
C ALA A 261 -2.40 19.92 -10.55
N ARG A 262 -1.65 20.69 -9.77
CA ARG A 262 -0.84 21.82 -10.29
C ARG A 262 0.20 21.38 -11.29
N SER A 263 0.88 20.26 -11.05
CA SER A 263 1.88 19.69 -11.97
C SER A 263 1.25 19.18 -13.28
N LEU A 264 -0.06 18.90 -13.28
CA LEU A 264 -0.88 18.60 -14.47
C LEU A 264 -1.46 19.83 -15.14
N GLY A 265 -1.34 21.04 -14.56
CA GLY A 265 -1.98 22.25 -15.04
C GLY A 265 -3.51 22.29 -14.78
N LEU A 266 -4.01 21.45 -13.90
CA LEU A 266 -5.40 21.47 -13.45
C LEU A 266 -5.58 22.60 -12.42
N LYS A 267 -6.70 23.33 -12.55
CA LYS A 267 -7.07 24.42 -11.64
C LYS A 267 -8.10 23.94 -10.64
#